data_6bfeb79ba195d27935a4ffb7a483f274
#
_entry.id   6bfeb79ba195d27935a4ffb7a483f274
#
_cell.length_a   1.000
_cell.length_b   1.000
_cell.length_c   1.000
_cell.angle_alpha   90.00
_cell.angle_beta   90.00
_cell.angle_gamma   90.00
#
_symmetry.space_group_name_H-M   'P 1'
#
loop_
_entity.id
_entity.type
_entity.pdbx_description
1 polymer ?
#
loop_
_entity_poly.entity_id
_entity_poly.type
_entity_poly.pdbx_seq_one_letter_code
_entity_poly.pdbx_strand_id
1 'polypeptide(L)'
;MEAWRVRWVLFDLNGTLLDPSGIADPLGGGGWNRRLVAAAFRDALLLTMADTLSGGEYRPLPDYLRAALERALRAAGRDLGLLDAAMQRAAAMDPFPEAKSALSVLLSARLRVGVLTNSTAKAADAALANAGLRDRFEVVIGSDEVQKFKPHPYVYEHAVERVSVDPGEIVLVAAHSWDVMGTMRAGLRGAWVGRSERWLVPLMPEPDVQGEDLEDVADVIVGLCT
;
A
#
# COMPACT_ATOMS: atom_id res chain seq x y z
N MET A 1 -18.26 -23.59 -6.66
CA MET A 1 -17.75 -22.27 -7.11
C MET A 1 -16.78 -22.53 -8.25
N GLU A 2 -16.85 -21.74 -9.31
CA GLU A 2 -15.87 -21.86 -10.41
C GLU A 2 -14.51 -21.36 -9.88
N ALA A 3 -13.42 -22.12 -10.16
CA ALA A 3 -12.08 -21.73 -9.72
C ALA A 3 -11.68 -20.40 -10.33
N TRP A 4 -10.98 -19.57 -9.57
CA TRP A 4 -10.52 -18.28 -10.06
C TRP A 4 -9.39 -18.44 -11.07
N ARG A 5 -9.45 -17.65 -12.15
CA ARG A 5 -8.35 -17.52 -13.11
C ARG A 5 -7.47 -16.35 -12.71
N VAL A 6 -6.80 -16.43 -11.55
CA VAL A 6 -5.83 -15.41 -11.14
C VAL A 6 -4.46 -15.70 -11.77
N ARG A 7 -3.85 -14.66 -12.31
CA ARG A 7 -2.50 -14.69 -12.89
C ARG A 7 -1.54 -13.76 -12.16
N TRP A 8 -2.07 -12.66 -11.61
CA TRP A 8 -1.29 -11.67 -10.89
C TRP A 8 -1.88 -11.36 -9.51
N VAL A 9 -0.97 -11.25 -8.55
CA VAL A 9 -1.28 -10.66 -7.24
C VAL A 9 -0.44 -9.39 -7.11
N LEU A 10 -1.11 -8.24 -7.15
CA LEU A 10 -0.50 -6.94 -6.90
C LEU A 10 -0.66 -6.57 -5.42
N PHE A 11 0.33 -5.91 -4.87
CA PHE A 11 0.31 -5.46 -3.48
C PHE A 11 0.37 -3.93 -3.40
N ASP A 12 -0.45 -3.32 -2.57
CA ASP A 12 -0.10 -2.04 -2.00
C ASP A 12 1.17 -2.19 -1.15
N LEU A 13 1.92 -1.10 -1.01
CA LEU A 13 3.22 -1.15 -0.36
C LEU A 13 3.16 -0.69 1.10
N ASN A 14 2.89 0.60 1.31
CA ASN A 14 3.01 1.25 2.62
C ASN A 14 1.80 0.96 3.51
N GLY A 15 2.00 0.29 4.63
CA GLY A 15 0.92 -0.16 5.52
C GLY A 15 0.37 -1.54 5.16
N THR A 16 0.75 -2.09 4.00
CA THR A 16 0.37 -3.44 3.54
C THR A 16 1.56 -4.40 3.61
N LEU A 17 2.61 -4.16 2.85
CA LEU A 17 3.86 -4.94 2.90
C LEU A 17 4.86 -4.35 3.89
N LEU A 18 4.93 -3.02 3.99
CA LEU A 18 5.87 -2.28 4.84
C LEU A 18 5.15 -1.59 6.01
N ASP A 19 5.71 -1.71 7.22
CA ASP A 19 5.14 -1.16 8.46
C ASP A 19 5.57 0.32 8.66
N PRO A 20 4.62 1.27 8.56
CA PRO A 20 4.92 2.68 8.78
C PRO A 20 5.10 3.05 10.27
N SER A 21 4.85 2.15 11.20
CA SER A 21 4.91 2.45 12.65
C SER A 21 6.30 2.86 13.10
N GLY A 22 7.35 2.33 12.46
CA GLY A 22 8.75 2.66 12.73
C GLY A 22 9.14 4.12 12.42
N ILE A 23 8.33 4.85 11.65
CA ILE A 23 8.52 6.30 11.41
C ILE A 23 8.48 7.09 12.73
N ALA A 24 7.83 6.54 13.77
CA ALA A 24 7.76 7.15 15.09
C ALA A 24 9.03 6.98 15.94
N ASP A 25 9.96 6.09 15.58
CA ASP A 25 11.14 5.78 16.39
C ASP A 25 12.04 7.01 16.63
N PRO A 26 12.39 7.83 15.62
CA PRO A 26 13.15 9.06 15.83
C PRO A 26 12.42 10.10 16.71
N LEU A 27 11.10 9.99 16.84
CA LEU A 27 10.27 10.86 17.68
C LEU A 27 10.22 10.39 19.14
N GLY A 28 10.99 9.34 19.49
CA GLY A 28 10.99 8.70 20.80
C GLY A 28 10.03 7.51 20.92
N GLY A 29 9.50 7.00 19.82
CA GLY A 29 8.61 5.84 19.79
C GLY A 29 7.34 6.03 20.64
N GLY A 30 6.83 4.92 21.17
CA GLY A 30 5.69 4.94 22.08
C GLY A 30 4.33 5.20 21.41
N GLY A 31 3.24 4.87 22.12
CA GLY A 31 1.89 4.84 21.53
C GLY A 31 1.39 6.23 21.06
N TRP A 32 1.83 7.32 21.71
CA TRP A 32 1.40 8.66 21.31
C TRP A 32 2.06 9.10 19.99
N ASN A 33 3.39 8.90 19.86
CA ASN A 33 4.12 9.25 18.63
C ASN A 33 3.68 8.36 17.46
N ARG A 34 3.41 7.07 17.69
CA ARG A 34 2.83 6.18 16.68
C ARG A 34 1.46 6.67 16.19
N ARG A 35 0.59 7.14 17.10
CA ARG A 35 -0.71 7.74 16.69
C ARG A 35 -0.54 9.03 15.91
N LEU A 36 0.41 9.88 16.30
CA LEU A 36 0.73 11.11 15.56
C LEU A 36 1.20 10.80 14.15
N VAL A 37 2.12 9.85 13.99
CA VAL A 37 2.62 9.40 12.67
C VAL A 37 1.49 8.79 11.85
N ALA A 38 0.68 7.92 12.42
CA ALA A 38 -0.46 7.32 11.71
C ALA A 38 -1.48 8.37 11.25
N ALA A 39 -1.73 9.41 12.05
CA ALA A 39 -2.57 10.53 11.65
C ALA A 39 -1.94 11.34 10.52
N ALA A 40 -0.65 11.67 10.62
CA ALA A 40 0.07 12.39 9.56
C ALA A 40 0.12 11.59 8.25
N PHE A 41 0.29 10.28 8.33
CA PHE A 41 0.27 9.41 7.15
C PHE A 41 -1.10 9.43 6.46
N ARG A 42 -2.20 9.31 7.23
CA ARG A 42 -3.57 9.45 6.68
C ARG A 42 -3.81 10.83 6.06
N ASP A 43 -3.33 11.89 6.71
CA ASP A 43 -3.45 13.24 6.18
C ASP A 43 -2.68 13.41 4.87
N ALA A 44 -1.48 12.81 4.76
CA ALA A 44 -0.72 12.80 3.51
C ALA A 44 -1.50 12.11 2.38
N LEU A 45 -2.09 10.94 2.65
CA LEU A 45 -2.93 10.22 1.68
C LEU A 45 -4.17 11.04 1.29
N LEU A 46 -4.84 11.68 2.25
CA LEU A 46 -5.98 12.56 1.98
C LEU A 46 -5.58 13.72 1.05
N LEU A 47 -4.42 14.33 1.29
CA LEU A 47 -3.91 15.42 0.45
C LEU A 47 -3.57 14.96 -0.96
N THR A 48 -2.98 13.75 -1.13
CA THR A 48 -2.73 13.20 -2.48
C THR A 48 -4.03 12.96 -3.25
N MET A 49 -5.07 12.47 -2.57
CA MET A 49 -6.40 12.30 -3.16
C MET A 49 -7.03 13.64 -3.53
N ALA A 50 -6.93 14.62 -2.63
CA ALA A 50 -7.47 15.97 -2.86
C ALA A 50 -6.81 16.65 -4.07
N ASP A 51 -5.48 16.60 -4.17
CA ASP A 51 -4.75 17.15 -5.32
C ASP A 51 -5.10 16.42 -6.62
N THR A 52 -5.21 15.09 -6.58
CA THR A 52 -5.64 14.31 -7.74
C THR A 52 -7.04 14.71 -8.23
N LEU A 53 -7.98 14.90 -7.31
CA LEU A 53 -9.37 15.26 -7.63
C LEU A 53 -9.51 16.72 -8.06
N SER A 54 -8.75 17.64 -7.47
CA SER A 54 -8.81 19.07 -7.79
C SER A 54 -8.02 19.45 -9.05
N GLY A 55 -7.29 18.50 -9.66
CA GLY A 55 -6.44 18.78 -10.81
C GLY A 55 -5.14 19.51 -10.44
N GLY A 56 -4.68 19.35 -9.21
CA GLY A 56 -3.39 19.87 -8.73
C GLY A 56 -2.21 19.25 -9.47
N GLU A 57 -1.06 19.90 -9.37
CA GLU A 57 0.20 19.39 -9.91
C GLU A 57 0.66 18.17 -9.13
N TYR A 58 1.04 17.09 -9.83
CA TYR A 58 1.57 15.90 -9.20
C TYR A 58 2.89 16.18 -8.46
N ARG A 59 2.95 15.74 -7.21
CA ARG A 59 4.17 15.74 -6.39
C ARG A 59 4.35 14.33 -5.79
N PRO A 60 5.58 13.88 -5.54
CA PRO A 60 5.79 12.56 -4.90
C PRO A 60 5.19 12.48 -3.50
N LEU A 61 4.69 11.29 -3.12
CA LEU A 61 4.10 11.04 -1.79
C LEU A 61 4.97 11.52 -0.61
N PRO A 62 6.33 11.41 -0.62
CA PRO A 62 7.15 11.94 0.46
C PRO A 62 6.98 13.44 0.73
N ASP A 63 6.64 14.25 -0.27
CA ASP A 63 6.41 15.69 -0.07
C ASP A 63 5.16 15.94 0.77
N TYR A 64 4.08 15.20 0.49
CA TYR A 64 2.84 15.24 1.29
C TYR A 64 3.07 14.71 2.70
N LEU A 65 3.81 13.61 2.84
CA LEU A 65 4.13 13.04 4.15
C LEU A 65 4.96 14.00 4.99
N ARG A 66 5.97 14.64 4.40
CA ARG A 66 6.76 15.67 5.09
C ARG A 66 5.89 16.82 5.57
N ALA A 67 5.04 17.38 4.70
CA ALA A 67 4.14 18.46 5.05
C ALA A 67 3.15 18.08 6.16
N ALA A 68 2.59 16.88 6.09
CA ALA A 68 1.66 16.38 7.11
C ALA A 68 2.35 16.12 8.45
N LEU A 69 3.56 15.55 8.44
CA LEU A 69 4.37 15.35 9.66
C LEU A 69 4.79 16.69 10.28
N GLU A 70 5.25 17.65 9.47
CA GLU A 70 5.59 18.99 9.94
C GLU A 70 4.39 19.64 10.62
N ARG A 71 3.22 19.61 9.97
CA ARG A 71 1.97 20.13 10.56
C ARG A 71 1.63 19.45 11.87
N ALA A 72 1.73 18.12 11.93
CA ALA A 72 1.42 17.34 13.12
C ALA A 72 2.39 17.65 14.28
N LEU A 73 3.70 17.75 14.00
CA LEU A 73 4.71 18.14 15.00
C LEU A 73 4.49 19.55 15.52
N ARG A 74 4.21 20.52 14.65
CA ARG A 74 3.88 21.92 15.06
C ARG A 74 2.64 21.96 15.95
N ALA A 75 1.57 21.28 15.56
CA ALA A 75 0.34 21.20 16.32
C ALA A 75 0.55 20.57 17.72
N ALA A 76 1.49 19.65 17.82
CA ALA A 76 1.87 18.97 19.06
C ALA A 76 2.94 19.72 19.89
N GLY A 77 3.42 20.87 19.43
CA GLY A 77 4.51 21.63 20.09
C GLY A 77 5.82 20.85 20.16
N ARG A 78 6.10 20.00 19.13
CA ARG A 78 7.29 19.14 19.09
C ARG A 78 8.40 19.77 18.26
N ASP A 79 9.63 19.32 18.50
CA ASP A 79 10.81 19.78 17.78
C ASP A 79 10.78 19.33 16.30
N LEU A 80 10.88 20.30 15.40
CA LEU A 80 10.97 20.05 13.96
C LEU A 80 12.32 19.48 13.51
N GLY A 81 13.36 19.58 14.32
CA GLY A 81 14.67 18.97 14.06
C GLY A 81 14.59 17.43 13.91
N LEU A 82 13.51 16.82 14.40
CA LEU A 82 13.26 15.38 14.26
C LEU A 82 12.65 14.98 12.91
N LEU A 83 12.19 15.95 12.12
CA LEU A 83 11.46 15.68 10.87
C LEU A 83 12.31 14.93 9.84
N ASP A 84 13.57 15.32 9.66
CA ASP A 84 14.47 14.66 8.69
C ASP A 84 14.75 13.21 9.06
N ALA A 85 14.96 12.92 10.34
CA ALA A 85 15.13 11.55 10.81
C ALA A 85 13.86 10.70 10.61
N ALA A 86 12.68 11.26 10.86
CA ALA A 86 11.40 10.59 10.59
C ALA A 86 11.21 10.31 9.09
N MET A 87 11.58 11.24 8.22
CA MET A 87 11.52 11.05 6.76
C MET A 87 12.53 10.01 6.27
N GLN A 88 13.73 9.95 6.85
CA GLN A 88 14.71 8.89 6.56
C GLN A 88 14.14 7.52 6.94
N ARG A 89 13.47 7.43 8.09
CA ARG A 89 12.84 6.18 8.54
C ARG A 89 11.66 5.80 7.65
N ALA A 90 10.90 6.77 7.14
CA ALA A 90 9.83 6.54 6.16
C ALA A 90 10.34 5.99 4.82
N ALA A 91 11.57 6.33 4.42
CA ALA A 91 12.19 5.79 3.21
C ALA A 91 12.76 4.36 3.41
N ALA A 92 12.88 3.89 4.66
CA ALA A 92 13.44 2.60 5.02
C ALA A 92 12.56 1.88 6.07
N MET A 93 11.28 1.73 5.76
CA MET A 93 10.34 0.98 6.60
C MET A 93 10.68 -0.51 6.61
N ASP A 94 10.48 -1.16 7.75
CA ASP A 94 10.61 -2.61 7.84
C ASP A 94 9.42 -3.31 7.17
N PRO A 95 9.61 -4.51 6.62
CA PRO A 95 8.50 -5.32 6.16
C PRO A 95 7.71 -5.84 7.37
N PHE A 96 6.42 -6.09 7.18
CA PHE A 96 5.67 -6.87 8.14
C PHE A 96 6.28 -8.29 8.26
N PRO A 97 6.26 -8.91 9.45
CA PRO A 97 6.97 -10.16 9.70
C PRO A 97 6.61 -11.29 8.73
N GLU A 98 5.32 -11.39 8.39
CA GLU A 98 4.77 -12.43 7.52
C GLU A 98 4.85 -12.11 6.02
N ALA A 99 5.32 -10.91 5.62
CA ALA A 99 5.36 -10.53 4.20
C ALA A 99 6.18 -11.51 3.34
N LYS A 100 7.28 -12.03 3.89
CA LYS A 100 8.19 -12.94 3.18
C LYS A 100 7.59 -14.32 2.96
N SER A 101 6.90 -14.87 3.95
CA SER A 101 6.22 -16.17 3.88
C SER A 101 5.02 -16.11 2.96
N ALA A 102 4.16 -15.09 3.10
CA ALA A 102 3.01 -14.89 2.22
C ALA A 102 3.41 -14.80 0.73
N LEU A 103 4.47 -14.03 0.41
CA LEU A 103 5.00 -13.99 -0.96
C LEU A 103 5.51 -15.35 -1.43
N SER A 104 6.12 -16.14 -0.53
CA SER A 104 6.60 -17.49 -0.88
C SER A 104 5.46 -18.45 -1.19
N VAL A 105 4.33 -18.36 -0.49
CA VAL A 105 3.12 -19.14 -0.75
C VAL A 105 2.60 -18.87 -2.16
N LEU A 106 2.42 -17.59 -2.52
CA LEU A 106 1.91 -17.20 -3.84
C LEU A 106 2.85 -17.62 -4.98
N LEU A 107 4.16 -17.41 -4.82
CA LEU A 107 5.16 -17.79 -5.82
C LEU A 107 5.24 -19.31 -6.00
N SER A 108 5.07 -20.09 -4.92
CA SER A 108 5.03 -21.56 -4.99
C SER A 108 3.81 -22.07 -5.76
N ALA A 109 2.71 -21.32 -5.70
CA ALA A 109 1.50 -21.56 -6.50
C ALA A 109 1.63 -21.04 -7.95
N ARG A 110 2.81 -20.56 -8.35
CA ARG A 110 3.12 -20.00 -9.69
C ARG A 110 2.32 -18.76 -10.06
N LEU A 111 1.83 -18.03 -9.06
CA LEU A 111 1.24 -16.71 -9.26
C LEU A 111 2.35 -15.67 -9.44
N ARG A 112 2.16 -14.77 -10.37
CA ARG A 112 3.07 -13.64 -10.58
C ARG A 112 2.76 -12.56 -9.55
N VAL A 113 3.78 -11.94 -8.98
CA VAL A 113 3.60 -10.91 -7.96
C VAL A 113 4.19 -9.56 -8.40
N GLY A 114 3.49 -8.48 -8.08
CA GLY A 114 3.89 -7.12 -8.38
C GLY A 114 3.45 -6.15 -7.28
N VAL A 115 3.85 -4.90 -7.41
CA VAL A 115 3.47 -3.80 -6.53
C VAL A 115 2.74 -2.73 -7.31
N LEU A 116 1.64 -2.21 -6.75
CA LEU A 116 0.94 -1.00 -7.19
C LEU A 116 0.84 -0.02 -6.02
N THR A 117 1.59 1.07 -6.08
CA THR A 117 1.79 1.96 -4.93
C THR A 117 1.56 3.44 -5.25
N ASN A 118 1.18 4.21 -4.22
CA ASN A 118 1.17 5.68 -4.26
C ASN A 118 2.57 6.31 -4.13
N SER A 119 3.60 5.51 -3.86
CA SER A 119 5.00 5.96 -3.99
C SER A 119 5.41 6.05 -5.46
N THR A 120 6.52 6.73 -5.77
CA THR A 120 7.14 6.61 -7.09
C THR A 120 7.71 5.20 -7.27
N ALA A 121 7.77 4.70 -8.50
CA ALA A 121 8.35 3.38 -8.80
C ALA A 121 9.79 3.26 -8.27
N LYS A 122 10.60 4.29 -8.45
CA LYS A 122 11.99 4.33 -7.93
C LYS A 122 12.06 4.27 -6.40
N ALA A 123 11.19 5.00 -5.69
CA ALA A 123 11.17 4.99 -4.24
C ALA A 123 10.69 3.63 -3.71
N ALA A 124 9.69 3.03 -4.36
CA ALA A 124 9.19 1.71 -4.02
C ALA A 124 10.24 0.61 -4.25
N ASP A 125 10.97 0.65 -5.37
CA ASP A 125 12.09 -0.26 -5.63
C ASP A 125 13.16 -0.19 -4.53
N ALA A 126 13.55 1.02 -4.13
CA ALA A 126 14.53 1.22 -3.06
C ALA A 126 14.02 0.70 -1.70
N ALA A 127 12.75 0.97 -1.37
CA ALA A 127 12.13 0.50 -0.13
C ALA A 127 12.06 -1.04 -0.08
N LEU A 128 11.66 -1.67 -1.19
CA LEU A 128 11.63 -3.13 -1.32
C LEU A 128 13.03 -3.75 -1.23
N ALA A 129 14.05 -3.11 -1.81
CA ALA A 129 15.43 -3.57 -1.71
C ALA A 129 15.93 -3.49 -0.25
N ASN A 130 15.65 -2.38 0.44
CA ASN A 130 15.98 -2.23 1.86
C ASN A 130 15.28 -3.28 2.75
N ALA A 131 14.04 -3.64 2.41
CA ALA A 131 13.26 -4.67 3.10
C ALA A 131 13.68 -6.11 2.73
N GLY A 132 14.59 -6.31 1.77
CA GLY A 132 15.00 -7.61 1.27
C GLY A 132 13.87 -8.39 0.56
N LEU A 133 12.97 -7.66 -0.10
CA LEU A 133 11.79 -8.20 -0.80
C LEU A 133 11.84 -7.99 -2.32
N ARG A 134 12.70 -7.08 -2.85
CA ARG A 134 12.66 -6.64 -4.25
C ARG A 134 12.69 -7.78 -5.27
N ASP A 135 13.53 -8.77 -5.05
CA ASP A 135 13.74 -9.88 -5.99
C ASP A 135 12.51 -10.81 -6.14
N ARG A 136 11.50 -10.61 -5.32
CA ARG A 136 10.26 -11.39 -5.38
C ARG A 136 9.22 -10.80 -6.32
N PHE A 137 9.38 -9.54 -6.72
CA PHE A 137 8.41 -8.82 -7.54
C PHE A 137 8.88 -8.69 -8.99
N GLU A 138 8.02 -9.07 -9.92
CA GLU A 138 8.30 -8.94 -11.36
C GLU A 138 8.10 -7.50 -11.83
N VAL A 139 7.15 -6.76 -11.23
CA VAL A 139 6.83 -5.39 -11.60
C VAL A 139 6.61 -4.53 -10.37
N VAL A 140 7.06 -3.28 -10.44
CA VAL A 140 6.75 -2.23 -9.47
C VAL A 140 6.16 -1.06 -10.24
N ILE A 141 4.92 -0.71 -9.92
CA ILE A 141 4.14 0.34 -10.59
C ILE A 141 3.91 1.46 -9.59
N GLY A 142 4.46 2.63 -9.89
CA GLY A 142 4.36 3.81 -9.06
C GLY A 142 3.34 4.82 -9.57
N SER A 143 2.85 5.67 -8.69
CA SER A 143 1.94 6.76 -9.03
C SER A 143 2.52 7.78 -10.01
N ASP A 144 3.85 7.88 -10.09
CA ASP A 144 4.58 8.77 -10.99
C ASP A 144 4.41 8.39 -12.47
N GLU A 145 4.11 7.11 -12.78
CA GLU A 145 3.90 6.65 -14.14
C GLU A 145 2.64 7.27 -14.79
N VAL A 146 1.64 7.61 -13.98
CA VAL A 146 0.37 8.21 -14.44
C VAL A 146 0.10 9.58 -13.84
N GLN A 147 0.95 10.05 -12.92
CA GLN A 147 0.80 11.32 -12.21
C GLN A 147 -0.56 11.46 -11.51
N LYS A 148 -1.07 10.34 -10.98
CA LYS A 148 -2.31 10.23 -10.22
C LYS A 148 -2.09 9.27 -9.05
N PHE A 149 -2.86 9.47 -8.00
CA PHE A 149 -2.82 8.62 -6.82
C PHE A 149 -4.04 7.69 -6.74
N LYS A 150 -3.84 6.48 -6.23
CA LYS A 150 -4.96 5.64 -5.83
C LYS A 150 -5.84 6.43 -4.83
N PRO A 151 -7.17 6.34 -4.89
CA PRO A 151 -7.98 5.40 -5.69
C PRO A 151 -8.46 5.96 -7.04
N HIS A 152 -7.72 6.82 -7.74
CA HIS A 152 -8.12 7.27 -9.07
C HIS A 152 -8.17 6.07 -10.05
N PRO A 153 -9.24 5.86 -10.83
CA PRO A 153 -9.40 4.68 -11.69
C PRO A 153 -8.23 4.42 -12.63
N TYR A 154 -7.70 5.48 -13.20
CA TYR A 154 -6.58 5.41 -14.15
C TYR A 154 -5.32 4.73 -13.59
N VAL A 155 -5.11 4.74 -12.28
CA VAL A 155 -3.97 4.04 -11.64
C VAL A 155 -4.12 2.53 -11.76
N TYR A 156 -5.34 2.02 -11.57
CA TYR A 156 -5.65 0.58 -11.70
C TYR A 156 -5.70 0.14 -13.15
N GLU A 157 -6.28 0.96 -14.04
CA GLU A 157 -6.31 0.74 -15.49
C GLU A 157 -4.88 0.62 -16.03
N HIS A 158 -3.98 1.54 -15.64
CA HIS A 158 -2.57 1.47 -15.99
C HIS A 158 -1.90 0.19 -15.47
N ALA A 159 -2.23 -0.26 -14.26
CA ALA A 159 -1.71 -1.52 -13.75
C ALA A 159 -2.15 -2.72 -14.60
N VAL A 160 -3.41 -2.76 -15.05
CA VAL A 160 -3.93 -3.78 -15.99
C VAL A 160 -3.13 -3.78 -17.29
N GLU A 161 -2.91 -2.61 -17.88
CA GLU A 161 -2.10 -2.45 -19.11
C GLU A 161 -0.67 -2.96 -18.93
N ARG A 162 -0.03 -2.61 -17.78
CA ARG A 162 1.34 -2.98 -17.46
C ARG A 162 1.53 -4.50 -17.31
N VAL A 163 0.55 -5.20 -16.76
CA VAL A 163 0.64 -6.66 -16.57
C VAL A 163 -0.01 -7.45 -17.71
N SER A 164 -0.75 -6.78 -18.61
CA SER A 164 -1.30 -7.32 -19.86
C SER A 164 -2.15 -8.59 -19.67
N VAL A 165 -3.14 -8.51 -18.76
CA VAL A 165 -4.15 -9.56 -18.52
C VAL A 165 -5.51 -8.92 -18.30
N ASP A 166 -6.58 -9.71 -18.28
CA ASP A 166 -7.91 -9.19 -17.95
C ASP A 166 -7.98 -8.71 -16.50
N PRO A 167 -8.72 -7.63 -16.19
CA PRO A 167 -8.83 -7.10 -14.82
C PRO A 167 -9.21 -8.16 -13.78
N GLY A 168 -10.16 -9.05 -14.11
CA GLY A 168 -10.60 -10.14 -13.24
C GLY A 168 -9.55 -11.24 -12.98
N GLU A 169 -8.41 -11.22 -13.69
CA GLU A 169 -7.25 -12.12 -13.46
C GLU A 169 -6.21 -11.50 -12.51
N ILE A 170 -6.49 -10.31 -11.97
CA ILE A 170 -5.63 -9.61 -11.03
C ILE A 170 -6.31 -9.53 -9.67
N VAL A 171 -5.60 -9.91 -8.61
CA VAL A 171 -5.97 -9.62 -7.22
C VAL A 171 -5.08 -8.49 -6.73
N LEU A 172 -5.64 -7.42 -6.16
CA LEU A 172 -4.86 -6.43 -5.44
C LEU A 172 -5.08 -6.60 -3.94
N VAL A 173 -3.99 -6.79 -3.23
CA VAL A 173 -3.94 -6.95 -1.77
C VAL A 173 -3.62 -5.61 -1.13
N ALA A 174 -4.49 -5.11 -0.25
CA ALA A 174 -4.28 -3.85 0.46
C ALA A 174 -4.85 -3.91 1.88
N ALA A 175 -4.19 -3.21 2.82
CA ALA A 175 -4.68 -3.02 4.18
C ALA A 175 -5.61 -1.80 4.32
N HIS A 176 -5.79 -1.04 3.25
CA HIS A 176 -6.60 0.18 3.23
C HIS A 176 -7.93 -0.07 2.52
N SER A 177 -9.04 0.09 3.24
CA SER A 177 -10.39 -0.11 2.69
C SER A 177 -10.65 0.71 1.43
N TRP A 178 -10.18 1.96 1.38
CA TRP A 178 -10.35 2.84 0.22
C TRP A 178 -9.61 2.32 -1.03
N ASP A 179 -8.48 1.64 -0.87
CA ASP A 179 -7.70 1.06 -1.98
C ASP A 179 -8.41 -0.19 -2.53
N VAL A 180 -8.89 -1.06 -1.64
CA VAL A 180 -9.72 -2.22 -2.01
C VAL A 180 -10.98 -1.78 -2.77
N MET A 181 -11.65 -0.72 -2.28
CA MET A 181 -12.82 -0.15 -2.97
C MET A 181 -12.47 0.35 -4.38
N GLY A 182 -11.35 1.07 -4.53
CA GLY A 182 -10.88 1.55 -5.83
C GLY A 182 -10.57 0.40 -6.78
N THR A 183 -9.89 -0.62 -6.27
CA THR A 183 -9.57 -1.86 -6.97
C THR A 183 -10.80 -2.54 -7.55
N MET A 184 -11.79 -2.81 -6.72
CA MET A 184 -13.01 -3.50 -7.14
C MET A 184 -13.83 -2.68 -8.15
N ARG A 185 -13.87 -1.34 -7.98
CA ARG A 185 -14.53 -0.43 -8.93
C ARG A 185 -13.85 -0.38 -10.30
N ALA A 186 -12.54 -0.67 -10.35
CA ALA A 186 -11.79 -0.80 -11.59
C ALA A 186 -11.89 -2.21 -12.23
N GLY A 187 -12.67 -3.12 -11.62
CA GLY A 187 -12.91 -4.47 -12.14
C GLY A 187 -11.85 -5.51 -11.76
N LEU A 188 -10.88 -5.14 -10.93
CA LEU A 188 -9.94 -6.08 -10.34
C LEU A 188 -10.59 -6.77 -9.12
N ARG A 189 -10.01 -7.88 -8.68
CA ARG A 189 -10.40 -8.52 -7.43
C ARG A 189 -9.72 -7.85 -6.25
N GLY A 190 -10.49 -7.57 -5.20
CA GLY A 190 -10.01 -6.90 -4.00
C GLY A 190 -9.73 -7.89 -2.86
N ALA A 191 -8.53 -7.87 -2.31
CA ALA A 191 -8.17 -8.60 -1.10
C ALA A 191 -7.80 -7.63 0.03
N TRP A 192 -8.49 -7.76 1.16
CA TRP A 192 -8.28 -6.89 2.31
C TRP A 192 -7.52 -7.58 3.44
N VAL A 193 -6.53 -6.88 4.00
CA VAL A 193 -5.76 -7.33 5.17
C VAL A 193 -6.14 -6.47 6.38
N GLY A 194 -6.69 -7.08 7.42
CA GLY A 194 -7.20 -6.43 8.62
C GLY A 194 -6.14 -5.93 9.57
N ARG A 195 -5.28 -4.98 9.17
CA ARG A 195 -4.20 -4.43 9.99
C ARG A 195 -4.67 -3.30 10.93
N SER A 196 -4.31 -2.06 10.57
CA SER A 196 -4.71 -0.87 11.34
C SER A 196 -6.20 -0.59 11.27
N GLU A 197 -6.82 -0.91 10.14
CA GLU A 197 -8.27 -0.89 9.95
C GLU A 197 -8.83 -2.26 10.38
N ARG A 198 -9.16 -2.42 11.64
CA ARG A 198 -9.69 -3.71 12.19
C ARG A 198 -11.06 -4.09 11.64
N TRP A 199 -11.77 -3.14 11.04
CA TRP A 199 -13.13 -3.29 10.55
C TRP A 199 -13.29 -2.61 9.22
N LEU A 200 -13.90 -3.30 8.26
CA LEU A 200 -14.29 -2.69 6.98
C LEU A 200 -15.33 -1.58 7.21
N VAL A 201 -15.24 -0.54 6.41
CA VAL A 201 -16.24 0.52 6.43
C VAL A 201 -17.56 -0.04 5.88
N PRO A 202 -18.70 0.05 6.60
CA PRO A 202 -19.96 -0.59 6.20
C PRO A 202 -20.53 -0.16 4.83
N LEU A 203 -20.05 0.95 4.28
CA LEU A 203 -20.47 1.45 2.95
C LEU A 203 -19.61 0.90 1.81
N MET A 204 -18.62 0.08 2.12
CA MET A 204 -17.74 -0.49 1.11
C MET A 204 -18.29 -1.79 0.55
N PRO A 205 -17.99 -2.11 -0.73
CA PRO A 205 -18.26 -3.44 -1.24
C PRO A 205 -17.47 -4.46 -0.41
N GLU A 206 -18.06 -5.63 -0.20
CA GLU A 206 -17.39 -6.73 0.47
C GLU A 206 -16.19 -7.18 -0.38
N PRO A 207 -14.96 -7.23 0.16
CA PRO A 207 -13.80 -7.71 -0.56
C PRO A 207 -13.97 -9.16 -1.01
N ASP A 208 -13.39 -9.52 -2.15
CA ASP A 208 -13.39 -10.90 -2.64
C ASP A 208 -12.63 -11.85 -1.70
N VAL A 209 -11.59 -11.32 -1.01
CA VAL A 209 -10.78 -12.02 -0.01
C VAL A 209 -10.58 -11.14 1.20
N GLN A 210 -10.61 -11.73 2.41
CA GLN A 210 -10.28 -11.09 3.68
C GLN A 210 -9.39 -11.99 4.52
N GLY A 211 -8.45 -11.39 5.25
CA GLY A 211 -7.58 -12.09 6.20
C GLY A 211 -7.08 -11.17 7.30
N GLU A 212 -6.62 -11.74 8.41
CA GLU A 212 -6.05 -10.98 9.52
C GLU A 212 -4.64 -10.48 9.19
N ASP A 213 -3.91 -11.24 8.39
CA ASP A 213 -2.57 -10.91 7.91
C ASP A 213 -2.35 -11.32 6.44
N LEU A 214 -1.12 -11.16 5.94
CA LEU A 214 -0.79 -11.49 4.54
C LEU A 214 -0.74 -13.00 4.28
N GLU A 215 -0.45 -13.83 5.28
CA GLU A 215 -0.42 -15.29 5.12
C GLU A 215 -1.85 -15.81 4.93
N ASP A 216 -2.78 -15.37 5.79
CA ASP A 216 -4.20 -15.71 5.63
C ASP A 216 -4.71 -15.36 4.24
N VAL A 217 -4.44 -14.13 3.78
CA VAL A 217 -4.86 -13.67 2.45
C VAL A 217 -4.22 -14.49 1.33
N ALA A 218 -2.93 -14.81 1.44
CA ALA A 218 -2.22 -15.60 0.43
C ALA A 218 -2.79 -17.02 0.33
N ASP A 219 -3.07 -17.67 1.47
CA ASP A 219 -3.64 -19.01 1.51
C ASP A 219 -5.04 -19.06 0.90
N VAL A 220 -5.89 -18.07 1.20
CA VAL A 220 -7.22 -17.98 0.60
C VAL A 220 -7.13 -17.76 -0.91
N ILE A 221 -6.26 -16.86 -1.40
CA ILE A 221 -6.06 -16.63 -2.85
C ILE A 221 -5.66 -17.92 -3.54
N VAL A 222 -4.68 -18.65 -3.01
CA VAL A 222 -4.22 -19.93 -3.59
C VAL A 222 -5.34 -20.95 -3.59
N GLY A 223 -6.09 -21.07 -2.49
CA GLY A 223 -7.23 -22.00 -2.40
C GLY A 223 -8.35 -21.70 -3.38
N LEU A 224 -8.55 -20.45 -3.79
CA LEU A 224 -9.56 -20.06 -4.79
C LEU A 224 -9.09 -20.31 -6.24
N CYS A 225 -7.78 -20.45 -6.46
CA CYS A 225 -7.19 -20.74 -7.78
C CYS A 225 -7.10 -22.23 -8.10
N THR A 226 -7.33 -23.10 -7.10
CA THR A 226 -7.28 -24.57 -7.22
C THR A 226 -8.68 -25.14 -7.33
#